data_b5e3a0e6392d983fb557b27dc002b416
#
_entry.id   b5e3a0e6392d983fb557b27dc002b416
#
_cell.length_a   1.000
_cell.length_b   1.000
_cell.length_c   1.000
_cell.angle_alpha   90.00
_cell.angle_beta   90.00
_cell.angle_gamma   90.00
#
_symmetry.space_group_name_H-M   'P 1'
#
loop_
_entity.id
_entity.type
_entity.pdbx_description
1 polymer ?
#
loop_
_entity_poly.entity_id
_entity_poly.type
_entity_poly.pdbx_seq_one_letter_code
_entity_poly.pdbx_strand_id
1 'polypeptide(L)'
;MHNKQFCFLHQFLNKAVSLLIVFIIVITLSGCSLPWNQKQISETTISATEDNADFTEYVNNLFADLLSADMVSLHAYVEHPKDFGINDYEITLGRYDLDNPDDTSDYTDIISTLKSFDRSTLSAKQQITLDELLMYMENALEYSDLYMFNTQLQTTTGIHVQLPLLFAEYTFEEKKDIDEYIELLCDVDGYFENMAAFEKLRADNGYFMEDTLADEVIESCNSFLETAGLEDGAMISTFNEKLASVDGLSSQDIADYKAKNVSAVNEHVIPGYQSIVNMLTSLKGSNRYSGGLCNYPDGSRYFEYILSSTLGWSKSVDEYDKLVDSYIKKYMLKMQSLALKDSSILDKFDTFSFNMTDPVGILTDLKKRITDDFPEIPDVNYNIKYVSKALEDYTSPAMYFIPQLDNLDINSIYINSSGTSASELYPTLAHEGYPGHMYQTQYFAATNPDWIRYILAPGGYVEGWASYVEVLSYNYAQTGNDALNKMYAANYATVLCLYAKGDIGVNYYGWSEDDVYKYISQYGFDDKSVAHEMYYAFVSDPGNYCKYVLGMLGFEQLKTKAQSELSDKFNLKNFHQYILDMGPVQFDILFNNLDAWIKKEK
;
A
#
# COMPACT_ATOMS: atom_id res chain seq x y z
N MET A 1 13.87 -32.70 -17.61
CA MET A 1 14.62 -31.59 -16.96
C MET A 1 13.79 -30.33 -16.70
N HIS A 2 12.53 -30.24 -17.16
CA HIS A 2 11.70 -29.04 -17.01
C HIS A 2 10.89 -28.97 -15.69
N ASN A 3 10.67 -30.08 -14.99
CA ASN A 3 9.74 -30.14 -13.84
C ASN A 3 10.32 -29.78 -12.47
N LYS A 4 11.58 -29.41 -12.35
CA LYS A 4 12.19 -29.13 -11.04
C LYS A 4 12.41 -27.64 -10.71
N GLN A 5 12.17 -26.74 -11.66
CA GLN A 5 12.49 -25.32 -11.46
C GLN A 5 11.40 -24.51 -10.73
N PHE A 6 10.22 -25.07 -10.46
CA PHE A 6 9.03 -24.28 -10.15
C PHE A 6 8.19 -24.74 -8.94
N CYS A 7 8.65 -25.73 -8.16
CA CYS A 7 7.92 -26.18 -6.97
C CYS A 7 7.80 -25.07 -5.90
N PHE A 8 8.75 -24.14 -5.88
CA PHE A 8 8.75 -23.00 -4.96
C PHE A 8 7.64 -21.98 -5.26
N LEU A 9 7.28 -21.82 -6.53
CA LEU A 9 6.23 -20.89 -6.95
C LEU A 9 4.83 -21.36 -6.54
N HIS A 10 4.59 -22.65 -6.54
CA HIS A 10 3.28 -23.19 -6.12
C HIS A 10 2.99 -22.91 -4.64
N GLN A 11 4.03 -22.94 -3.79
CA GLN A 11 3.90 -22.54 -2.39
C GLN A 11 3.78 -21.02 -2.22
N PHE A 12 4.41 -20.23 -3.12
CA PHE A 12 4.33 -18.78 -3.12
C PHE A 12 2.97 -18.28 -3.63
N LEU A 13 2.39 -18.94 -4.63
CA LEU A 13 1.09 -18.56 -5.21
C LEU A 13 -0.08 -18.78 -4.26
N ASN A 14 -0.08 -19.84 -3.48
CA ASN A 14 -1.10 -20.04 -2.43
C ASN A 14 -0.99 -19.02 -1.28
N LYS A 15 0.06 -18.17 -1.26
CA LYS A 15 0.35 -17.17 -0.23
C LYS A 15 0.42 -15.73 -0.75
N ALA A 16 0.62 -15.51 -2.05
CA ALA A 16 0.68 -14.17 -2.65
C ALA A 16 -0.70 -13.48 -2.70
N VAL A 17 -1.77 -14.20 -2.49
CA VAL A 17 -3.14 -13.66 -2.37
C VAL A 17 -3.34 -12.84 -1.09
N SER A 18 -2.41 -12.89 -0.14
CA SER A 18 -2.54 -12.26 1.19
C SER A 18 -1.54 -11.12 1.42
N LEU A 19 -1.03 -10.42 0.42
CA LEU A 19 -0.10 -9.31 0.63
C LEU A 19 -0.79 -7.97 0.39
N LEU A 20 -1.14 -7.30 1.45
CA LEU A 20 -1.11 -5.87 1.70
C LEU A 20 -2.30 -5.19 2.30
N ILE A 21 -2.01 -4.65 3.45
CA ILE A 21 -2.69 -3.46 3.95
C ILE A 21 -1.61 -2.40 4.18
N VAL A 22 -1.45 -1.50 3.22
CA VAL A 22 -0.92 -0.17 3.49
C VAL A 22 -2.08 0.77 3.23
N PHE A 23 -2.45 1.51 4.26
CA PHE A 23 -3.46 2.54 4.19
C PHE A 23 -3.10 3.56 3.10
N ILE A 24 -3.81 3.52 2.00
CA ILE A 24 -3.99 4.68 1.14
C ILE A 24 -5.48 4.96 1.20
N ILE A 25 -5.85 5.90 2.06
CA ILE A 25 -7.15 6.52 1.99
C ILE A 25 -7.12 7.34 0.70
N VAL A 26 -7.73 6.81 -0.34
CA VAL A 26 -8.00 7.57 -1.55
C VAL A 26 -9.21 8.43 -1.22
N ILE A 27 -8.97 9.68 -0.87
CA ILE A 27 -10.00 10.70 -0.88
C ILE A 27 -10.35 10.89 -2.36
N THR A 28 -11.52 10.44 -2.75
CA THR A 28 -11.98 10.48 -4.13
C THR A 28 -12.94 11.63 -4.30
N LEU A 29 -12.54 12.59 -5.09
CA LEU A 29 -13.38 13.67 -5.59
C LEU A 29 -13.18 13.79 -7.12
N SER A 30 -14.19 14.15 -7.84
CA SER A 30 -14.41 13.92 -9.27
C SER A 30 -14.25 15.15 -10.20
N GLY A 31 -13.77 15.04 -11.42
CA GLY A 31 -14.08 15.71 -12.67
C GLY A 31 -13.07 16.40 -13.58
N CYS A 32 -13.18 16.09 -14.83
CA CYS A 32 -12.85 16.70 -16.14
C CYS A 32 -11.43 16.95 -16.63
N SER A 33 -11.19 16.41 -17.83
CA SER A 33 -9.92 16.26 -18.54
C SER A 33 -9.53 17.46 -19.42
N LEU A 34 -8.21 17.71 -19.46
CA LEU A 34 -7.50 18.42 -20.54
C LEU A 34 -6.20 17.69 -20.90
N PRO A 35 -5.74 17.71 -22.15
CA PRO A 35 -4.59 16.91 -22.58
C PRO A 35 -3.28 17.40 -21.96
N TRP A 36 -2.54 16.46 -21.38
CA TRP A 36 -1.24 16.65 -20.78
C TRP A 36 -0.20 17.07 -21.82
N ASN A 37 0.24 18.32 -21.74
CA ASN A 37 1.49 18.76 -22.38
C ASN A 37 2.61 18.66 -21.33
N GLN A 38 3.64 17.86 -21.63
CA GLN A 38 4.86 17.80 -20.84
C GLN A 38 5.36 19.22 -20.53
N LYS A 39 5.07 19.73 -19.37
CA LYS A 39 5.76 20.90 -18.82
C LYS A 39 7.05 20.41 -18.20
N GLN A 40 8.18 20.77 -18.79
CA GLN A 40 9.45 20.79 -18.10
C GLN A 40 9.25 21.54 -16.79
N ILE A 41 9.35 20.83 -15.66
CA ILE A 41 9.54 21.48 -14.36
C ILE A 41 10.85 22.22 -14.46
N SER A 42 10.84 23.52 -14.28
CA SER A 42 11.94 24.42 -14.60
C SER A 42 13.18 24.11 -13.77
N GLU A 43 14.34 24.34 -14.42
CA GLU A 43 15.69 24.29 -13.85
C GLU A 43 15.77 24.96 -12.48
N THR A 44 16.54 24.33 -11.58
CA THR A 44 17.03 24.80 -10.27
C THR A 44 16.58 26.22 -9.88
N THR A 45 15.42 26.28 -9.24
CA THR A 45 14.95 27.51 -8.61
C THR A 45 15.80 27.72 -7.34
N ILE A 46 16.26 28.95 -7.10
CA ILE A 46 16.90 29.31 -5.83
C ILE A 46 15.84 29.11 -4.75
N SER A 47 16.09 28.22 -3.77
CA SER A 47 15.22 28.02 -2.62
C SER A 47 15.59 29.00 -1.51
N ALA A 48 14.59 29.36 -0.67
CA ALA A 48 14.86 30.09 0.56
C ALA A 48 15.64 29.21 1.56
N THR A 49 16.36 29.84 2.48
CA THR A 49 17.11 29.14 3.54
C THR A 49 16.24 28.78 4.75
N GLU A 50 15.10 29.45 4.87
CA GLU A 50 14.13 29.26 5.96
C GLU A 50 12.75 28.89 5.38
N ASP A 51 11.94 28.21 6.16
CA ASP A 51 10.58 27.85 5.75
C ASP A 51 9.69 29.11 5.67
N ASN A 52 8.85 29.15 4.63
CA ASN A 52 7.82 30.17 4.48
C ASN A 52 6.67 29.88 5.43
N ALA A 53 6.41 30.81 6.35
CA ALA A 53 5.39 30.63 7.40
C ALA A 53 3.96 30.52 6.84
N ASP A 54 3.61 31.32 5.81
CA ASP A 54 2.28 31.30 5.20
C ASP A 54 2.02 29.97 4.49
N PHE A 55 3.04 29.40 3.85
CA PHE A 55 2.95 28.08 3.24
C PHE A 55 2.79 27.00 4.30
N THR A 56 3.60 27.05 5.38
CA THR A 56 3.48 26.09 6.49
C THR A 56 2.08 26.13 7.12
N GLU A 57 1.55 27.33 7.39
CA GLU A 57 0.19 27.47 7.92
C GLU A 57 -0.85 26.88 6.97
N TYR A 58 -0.75 27.15 5.69
CA TYR A 58 -1.68 26.63 4.69
C TYR A 58 -1.67 25.08 4.61
N VAL A 59 -0.50 24.46 4.52
CA VAL A 59 -0.40 22.99 4.40
C VAL A 59 -0.77 22.28 5.71
N ASN A 60 -0.56 22.90 6.86
CA ASN A 60 -1.01 22.38 8.15
C ASN A 60 -2.54 22.45 8.29
N ASN A 61 -3.17 23.52 7.84
CA ASN A 61 -4.63 23.61 7.80
C ASN A 61 -5.22 22.57 6.84
N LEU A 62 -4.63 22.41 5.65
CA LEU A 62 -5.06 21.38 4.70
C LEU A 62 -4.92 19.98 5.28
N PHE A 63 -3.83 19.68 6.00
CA PHE A 63 -3.67 18.42 6.73
C PHE A 63 -4.77 18.20 7.77
N ALA A 64 -5.09 19.23 8.56
CA ALA A 64 -6.14 19.16 9.57
C ALA A 64 -7.52 18.92 8.92
N ASP A 65 -7.84 19.65 7.84
CA ASP A 65 -9.11 19.51 7.13
C ASP A 65 -9.28 18.10 6.54
N LEU A 66 -8.23 17.55 5.92
CA LEU A 66 -8.25 16.20 5.33
C LEU A 66 -8.43 15.10 6.39
N LEU A 67 -7.73 15.20 7.53
CA LEU A 67 -7.86 14.20 8.60
C LEU A 67 -9.18 14.30 9.37
N SER A 68 -9.81 15.46 9.38
CA SER A 68 -11.11 15.63 10.04
C SER A 68 -12.27 15.01 9.28
N ALA A 69 -12.04 14.52 8.06
CA ALA A 69 -13.08 13.97 7.19
C ALA A 69 -13.61 12.60 7.66
N ASP A 70 -12.75 11.80 8.32
CA ASP A 70 -13.15 10.54 8.94
C ASP A 70 -12.29 10.20 10.16
N MET A 71 -12.91 9.54 11.14
CA MET A 71 -12.29 9.24 12.42
C MET A 71 -11.21 8.15 12.32
N VAL A 72 -11.31 7.25 11.36
CA VAL A 72 -10.32 6.17 11.18
C VAL A 72 -9.00 6.75 10.71
N SER A 73 -9.05 7.64 9.71
CA SER A 73 -7.87 8.38 9.23
C SER A 73 -7.28 9.24 10.34
N LEU A 74 -8.13 10.00 11.05
CA LEU A 74 -7.68 10.85 12.13
C LEU A 74 -6.90 10.04 13.17
N HIS A 75 -7.49 8.96 13.68
CA HIS A 75 -6.89 8.14 14.73
C HIS A 75 -5.65 7.36 14.25
N ALA A 76 -5.61 6.98 12.97
CA ALA A 76 -4.44 6.29 12.40
C ALA A 76 -3.20 7.19 12.34
N TYR A 77 -3.38 8.50 12.12
CA TYR A 77 -2.26 9.42 11.94
C TYR A 77 -1.90 10.21 13.19
N VAL A 78 -2.83 10.51 14.09
CA VAL A 78 -2.56 11.36 15.24
C VAL A 78 -3.24 10.83 16.51
N GLU A 79 -2.50 10.84 17.62
CA GLU A 79 -3.00 10.48 18.95
C GLU A 79 -3.69 11.67 19.63
N HIS A 80 -3.11 12.88 19.46
CA HIS A 80 -3.58 14.11 20.08
C HIS A 80 -4.00 15.15 19.01
N PRO A 81 -5.20 15.06 18.41
CA PRO A 81 -5.62 15.92 17.29
C PRO A 81 -5.45 17.42 17.55
N LYS A 82 -5.62 17.87 18.80
CA LYS A 82 -5.48 19.29 19.18
C LYS A 82 -4.08 19.85 18.95
N ASP A 83 -3.05 19.03 19.04
CA ASP A 83 -1.67 19.44 18.82
C ASP A 83 -1.39 19.75 17.34
N PHE A 84 -2.27 19.23 16.46
CA PHE A 84 -2.27 19.47 15.02
C PHE A 84 -3.32 20.50 14.58
N GLY A 85 -3.95 21.22 15.52
CA GLY A 85 -4.97 22.22 15.23
C GLY A 85 -6.38 21.66 15.00
N ILE A 86 -6.58 20.34 15.11
CA ILE A 86 -7.86 19.66 14.92
C ILE A 86 -8.64 19.71 16.24
N ASN A 87 -9.59 20.64 16.32
CA ASN A 87 -10.36 20.86 17.55
C ASN A 87 -11.74 20.24 17.54
N ASP A 88 -12.34 20.16 16.35
CA ASP A 88 -13.67 19.62 16.11
C ASP A 88 -13.59 18.62 14.94
N TYR A 89 -14.20 17.45 15.10
CA TYR A 89 -14.31 16.41 14.08
C TYR A 89 -15.55 15.57 14.35
N GLU A 90 -16.07 14.95 13.32
CA GLU A 90 -17.20 14.03 13.43
C GLU A 90 -16.71 12.59 13.63
N ILE A 91 -17.40 11.83 14.49
CA ILE A 91 -17.12 10.41 14.69
C ILE A 91 -17.86 9.63 13.60
N THR A 92 -17.18 9.38 12.50
CA THR A 92 -17.74 8.73 11.31
C THR A 92 -16.68 7.90 10.58
N LEU A 93 -17.14 6.89 9.85
CA LEU A 93 -16.33 6.12 8.89
C LEU A 93 -16.25 6.80 7.50
N GLY A 94 -16.81 7.99 7.37
CA GLY A 94 -16.95 8.68 6.09
C GLY A 94 -18.20 8.25 5.30
N ARG A 95 -18.44 8.89 4.17
CA ARG A 95 -19.58 8.60 3.27
C ARG A 95 -19.24 8.98 1.84
N TYR A 96 -19.80 8.24 0.88
CA TYR A 96 -19.87 8.73 -0.50
C TYR A 96 -20.85 9.89 -0.59
N ASP A 97 -20.45 10.99 -1.22
CA ASP A 97 -21.41 12.03 -1.64
C ASP A 97 -22.14 11.54 -2.90
N LEU A 98 -23.36 11.06 -2.70
CA LEU A 98 -24.21 10.54 -3.78
C LEU A 98 -25.01 11.64 -4.48
N ASP A 99 -25.10 12.83 -3.90
CA ASP A 99 -25.85 13.98 -4.44
C ASP A 99 -24.98 14.79 -5.42
N ASN A 100 -23.67 14.90 -5.14
CA ASN A 100 -22.73 15.64 -5.97
C ASN A 100 -21.42 14.85 -6.19
N PRO A 101 -21.50 13.67 -6.79
CA PRO A 101 -20.34 12.77 -6.88
C PRO A 101 -19.21 13.28 -7.81
N ASP A 102 -19.47 14.33 -8.57
CA ASP A 102 -18.56 14.99 -9.51
C ASP A 102 -18.19 16.43 -9.09
N ASP A 103 -18.41 16.82 -7.83
CA ASP A 103 -17.96 18.12 -7.33
C ASP A 103 -16.44 18.18 -7.23
N THR A 104 -15.85 19.18 -7.87
CA THR A 104 -14.40 19.40 -7.97
C THR A 104 -13.95 20.74 -7.46
N SER A 105 -14.87 21.47 -6.81
CA SER A 105 -14.63 22.83 -6.32
C SER A 105 -13.41 22.88 -5.41
N ASP A 106 -13.29 21.94 -4.47
CA ASP A 106 -12.21 21.90 -3.49
C ASP A 106 -10.85 21.70 -4.16
N TYR A 107 -10.73 20.77 -5.14
CA TYR A 107 -9.48 20.61 -5.87
C TYR A 107 -9.06 21.87 -6.62
N THR A 108 -10.03 22.50 -7.28
CA THR A 108 -9.77 23.71 -8.05
C THR A 108 -9.26 24.84 -7.16
N ASP A 109 -9.84 25.01 -5.98
CA ASP A 109 -9.47 26.03 -5.02
C ASP A 109 -8.09 25.73 -4.39
N ILE A 110 -7.83 24.47 -4.01
CA ILE A 110 -6.52 24.03 -3.48
C ILE A 110 -5.43 24.27 -4.53
N ILE A 111 -5.61 23.81 -5.77
CA ILE A 111 -4.65 23.99 -6.86
C ILE A 111 -4.40 25.48 -7.12
N SER A 112 -5.45 26.31 -7.14
CA SER A 112 -5.33 27.74 -7.33
C SER A 112 -4.50 28.40 -6.22
N THR A 113 -4.73 28.01 -4.97
CA THR A 113 -4.01 28.51 -3.82
C THR A 113 -2.55 28.08 -3.84
N LEU A 114 -2.27 26.80 -4.10
CA LEU A 114 -0.92 26.27 -4.22
C LEU A 114 -0.12 26.99 -5.31
N LYS A 115 -0.72 27.24 -6.46
CA LYS A 115 -0.10 28.00 -7.58
C LYS A 115 0.14 29.48 -7.28
N SER A 116 -0.50 30.04 -6.27
CA SER A 116 -0.28 31.43 -5.86
C SER A 116 1.01 31.65 -5.07
N PHE A 117 1.59 30.60 -4.47
CA PHE A 117 2.85 30.71 -3.75
C PHE A 117 4.03 30.93 -4.71
N ASP A 118 4.85 31.93 -4.41
CA ASP A 118 6.12 32.14 -5.13
C ASP A 118 7.14 31.08 -4.70
N ARG A 119 7.41 30.13 -5.58
CA ARG A 119 8.34 29.01 -5.34
C ARG A 119 9.72 29.47 -4.82
N SER A 120 10.19 30.65 -5.23
CA SER A 120 11.49 31.18 -4.80
C SER A 120 11.52 31.58 -3.31
N THR A 121 10.35 31.75 -2.68
CA THR A 121 10.22 32.07 -1.24
C THR A 121 10.11 30.81 -0.37
N LEU A 122 10.03 29.64 -0.99
CA LEU A 122 9.90 28.36 -0.30
C LEU A 122 11.27 27.72 -0.07
N SER A 123 11.45 27.07 1.08
CA SER A 123 12.62 26.23 1.33
C SER A 123 12.65 25.03 0.38
N ALA A 124 13.79 24.36 0.27
CA ALA A 124 13.89 23.17 -0.59
C ALA A 124 12.89 22.06 -0.18
N LYS A 125 12.64 21.88 1.12
CA LYS A 125 11.64 20.95 1.65
C LYS A 125 10.24 21.35 1.18
N GLN A 126 9.87 22.61 1.36
CA GLN A 126 8.56 23.13 0.97
C GLN A 126 8.33 23.10 -0.56
N GLN A 127 9.38 23.26 -1.35
CA GLN A 127 9.27 23.10 -2.81
C GLN A 127 8.90 21.68 -3.21
N ILE A 128 9.42 20.67 -2.51
CA ILE A 128 9.05 19.26 -2.71
C ILE A 128 7.59 19.05 -2.30
N THR A 129 7.18 19.58 -1.15
CA THR A 129 5.79 19.50 -0.67
C THR A 129 4.81 20.16 -1.66
N LEU A 130 5.18 21.33 -2.21
CA LEU A 130 4.38 22.01 -3.23
C LEU A 130 4.25 21.16 -4.50
N ASP A 131 5.35 20.59 -4.99
CA ASP A 131 5.33 19.75 -6.19
C ASP A 131 4.47 18.50 -5.99
N GLU A 132 4.60 17.85 -4.83
CA GLU A 132 3.83 16.66 -4.43
C GLU A 132 2.32 16.96 -4.40
N LEU A 133 1.93 18.03 -3.69
CA LEU A 133 0.54 18.46 -3.59
C LEU A 133 -0.05 18.82 -4.96
N LEU A 134 0.68 19.57 -5.78
CA LEU A 134 0.20 19.93 -7.11
C LEU A 134 0.00 18.70 -8.00
N MET A 135 0.95 17.78 -8.02
CA MET A 135 0.83 16.55 -8.81
C MET A 135 -0.34 15.70 -8.33
N TYR A 136 -0.50 15.56 -7.02
CA TYR A 136 -1.60 14.79 -6.43
C TYR A 136 -2.96 15.40 -6.79
N MET A 137 -3.15 16.70 -6.53
CA MET A 137 -4.43 17.39 -6.74
C MET A 137 -4.77 17.54 -8.23
N GLU A 138 -3.79 17.84 -9.09
CA GLU A 138 -4.00 17.93 -10.54
C GLU A 138 -4.37 16.56 -11.13
N ASN A 139 -3.74 15.47 -10.67
CA ASN A 139 -4.10 14.12 -11.10
C ASN A 139 -5.50 13.73 -10.64
N ALA A 140 -5.83 13.99 -9.39
CA ALA A 140 -7.17 13.73 -8.86
C ALA A 140 -8.26 14.54 -9.63
N LEU A 141 -7.99 15.80 -9.94
CA LEU A 141 -8.91 16.63 -10.74
C LEU A 141 -9.08 16.10 -12.18
N GLU A 142 -8.00 15.63 -12.82
CA GLU A 142 -8.03 15.14 -14.19
C GLU A 142 -8.91 13.91 -14.38
N TYR A 143 -8.95 13.03 -13.38
CA TYR A 143 -9.64 11.73 -13.47
C TYR A 143 -10.91 11.62 -12.62
N SER A 144 -11.41 12.71 -12.11
CA SER A 144 -12.51 12.72 -11.15
C SER A 144 -13.88 12.33 -11.76
N ASP A 145 -14.06 12.42 -13.08
CA ASP A 145 -15.23 11.90 -13.79
C ASP A 145 -15.31 10.35 -13.78
N LEU A 146 -14.27 9.67 -13.28
CA LEU A 146 -14.18 8.21 -13.20
C LEU A 146 -14.67 7.63 -11.86
N TYR A 147 -15.43 8.39 -11.08
CA TYR A 147 -15.87 7.99 -9.73
C TYR A 147 -16.65 6.67 -9.68
N MET A 148 -17.26 6.24 -10.80
CA MET A 148 -17.94 4.94 -10.89
C MET A 148 -17.03 3.74 -10.67
N PHE A 149 -15.71 3.88 -10.81
CA PHE A 149 -14.75 2.80 -10.53
C PHE A 149 -14.35 2.71 -9.06
N ASN A 150 -14.76 3.68 -8.25
CA ASN A 150 -14.30 3.85 -6.88
C ASN A 150 -15.02 2.95 -5.88
N THR A 151 -15.01 1.64 -6.11
CA THR A 151 -15.54 0.66 -5.17
C THR A 151 -14.56 0.40 -4.03
N GLN A 152 -15.10 0.14 -2.83
CA GLN A 152 -14.32 -0.28 -1.66
C GLN A 152 -14.57 -1.77 -1.32
N LEU A 153 -15.12 -2.54 -2.24
CA LEU A 153 -15.46 -3.96 -2.03
C LEU A 153 -14.58 -4.90 -2.88
N GLN A 154 -13.27 -4.64 -2.94
CA GLN A 154 -12.30 -5.58 -3.50
C GLN A 154 -12.25 -6.85 -2.64
N THR A 155 -12.00 -8.01 -3.25
CA THR A 155 -12.09 -9.31 -2.55
C THR A 155 -11.09 -9.46 -1.40
N THR A 156 -9.89 -8.90 -1.54
CA THR A 156 -8.79 -9.05 -0.56
C THR A 156 -8.43 -7.77 0.17
N THR A 157 -8.62 -6.61 -0.45
CA THR A 157 -8.25 -5.30 0.09
C THR A 157 -9.47 -4.44 0.43
N GLY A 158 -10.67 -4.99 0.25
CA GLY A 158 -11.92 -4.28 0.49
C GLY A 158 -12.15 -3.95 1.96
N ILE A 159 -12.94 -2.89 2.20
CA ILE A 159 -13.21 -2.39 3.55
C ILE A 159 -13.85 -3.44 4.47
N HIS A 160 -14.61 -4.39 3.93
CA HIS A 160 -15.20 -5.49 4.70
C HIS A 160 -14.14 -6.42 5.33
N VAL A 161 -12.94 -6.50 4.73
CA VAL A 161 -11.78 -7.21 5.28
C VAL A 161 -10.99 -6.30 6.23
N GLN A 162 -10.83 -5.04 5.86
CA GLN A 162 -9.99 -4.09 6.60
C GLN A 162 -10.63 -3.57 7.87
N LEU A 163 -11.94 -3.38 7.89
CA LEU A 163 -12.64 -2.75 9.02
C LEU A 163 -12.42 -3.46 10.36
N PRO A 164 -12.47 -4.81 10.46
CA PRO A 164 -12.14 -5.51 11.70
C PRO A 164 -10.70 -5.27 12.18
N LEU A 165 -9.75 -5.12 11.26
CA LEU A 165 -8.35 -4.82 11.58
C LEU A 165 -8.20 -3.39 12.09
N LEU A 166 -8.87 -2.43 11.44
CA LEU A 166 -8.89 -1.03 11.86
C LEU A 166 -9.40 -0.90 13.29
N PHE A 167 -10.49 -1.55 13.60
CA PHE A 167 -11.02 -1.60 14.96
C PHE A 167 -10.08 -2.35 15.93
N ALA A 168 -9.41 -3.40 15.50
CA ALA A 168 -8.46 -4.12 16.35
C ALA A 168 -7.26 -3.24 16.73
N GLU A 169 -6.76 -2.43 15.79
CA GLU A 169 -5.58 -1.56 15.98
C GLU A 169 -5.92 -0.18 16.57
N TYR A 170 -7.18 0.20 16.65
CA TYR A 170 -7.60 1.43 17.31
C TYR A 170 -7.09 1.46 18.75
N THR A 171 -6.27 2.45 19.14
CA THR A 171 -5.65 2.55 20.46
C THR A 171 -6.58 3.16 21.50
N PHE A 172 -6.42 2.79 22.78
CA PHE A 172 -7.13 3.38 23.92
C PHE A 172 -6.12 3.92 24.90
N GLU A 173 -5.99 5.24 24.99
CA GLU A 173 -5.18 5.93 25.99
C GLU A 173 -6.04 6.42 27.17
N GLU A 174 -7.25 6.91 26.88
CA GLU A 174 -8.18 7.44 27.87
C GLU A 174 -9.63 6.99 27.62
N LYS A 175 -10.52 7.32 28.56
CA LYS A 175 -11.96 6.97 28.44
C LYS A 175 -12.62 7.52 27.17
N LYS A 176 -12.18 8.68 26.72
CA LYS A 176 -12.71 9.33 25.52
C LYS A 176 -12.51 8.44 24.29
N ASP A 177 -11.35 7.82 24.14
CA ASP A 177 -11.05 6.95 22.99
C ASP A 177 -11.98 5.72 22.96
N ILE A 178 -12.31 5.20 24.14
CA ILE A 178 -13.27 4.08 24.25
C ILE A 178 -14.67 4.54 23.87
N ASP A 179 -15.10 5.73 24.31
CA ASP A 179 -16.42 6.27 23.96
C ASP A 179 -16.51 6.55 22.46
N GLU A 180 -15.49 7.14 21.84
CA GLU A 180 -15.39 7.41 20.39
C GLU A 180 -15.36 6.11 19.58
N TYR A 181 -14.60 5.11 20.02
CA TYR A 181 -14.60 3.78 19.40
C TYR A 181 -16.01 3.13 19.39
N ILE A 182 -16.73 3.19 20.53
CA ILE A 182 -18.09 2.64 20.60
C ILE A 182 -19.04 3.41 19.67
N GLU A 183 -18.90 4.74 19.58
CA GLU A 183 -19.70 5.56 18.68
C GLU A 183 -19.38 5.24 17.22
N LEU A 184 -18.11 5.02 16.88
CA LEU A 184 -17.69 4.60 15.56
C LEU A 184 -18.21 3.20 15.18
N LEU A 185 -18.31 2.26 16.12
CA LEU A 185 -18.98 0.98 15.90
C LEU A 185 -20.47 1.17 15.56
N CYS A 186 -21.13 2.15 16.18
CA CYS A 186 -22.52 2.49 15.90
C CYS A 186 -22.72 3.17 14.54
N ASP A 187 -21.64 3.63 13.89
CA ASP A 187 -21.69 4.23 12.55
C ASP A 187 -21.58 3.19 11.40
N VAL A 188 -21.20 1.93 11.72
CA VAL A 188 -20.91 0.88 10.73
C VAL A 188 -22.10 0.56 9.84
N ASP A 189 -23.31 0.45 10.39
CA ASP A 189 -24.51 0.15 9.62
C ASP A 189 -24.84 1.29 8.64
N GLY A 190 -24.80 2.55 9.08
CA GLY A 190 -24.98 3.72 8.23
C GLY A 190 -23.91 3.87 7.15
N TYR A 191 -22.68 3.55 7.46
CA TYR A 191 -21.59 3.51 6.49
C TYR A 191 -21.84 2.47 5.38
N PHE A 192 -22.19 1.24 5.75
CA PHE A 192 -22.49 0.19 4.79
C PHE A 192 -23.81 0.41 4.03
N GLU A 193 -24.81 1.08 4.61
CA GLU A 193 -26.00 1.50 3.88
C GLU A 193 -25.67 2.51 2.79
N ASN A 194 -24.82 3.50 3.06
CA ASN A 194 -24.34 4.47 2.06
C ASN A 194 -23.52 3.78 0.96
N MET A 195 -22.64 2.86 1.32
CA MET A 195 -21.89 2.04 0.36
C MET A 195 -22.82 1.19 -0.51
N ALA A 196 -23.84 0.57 0.06
CA ALA A 196 -24.82 -0.20 -0.69
C ALA A 196 -25.60 0.68 -1.68
N ALA A 197 -25.88 1.93 -1.33
CA ALA A 197 -26.51 2.88 -2.26
C ALA A 197 -25.56 3.24 -3.42
N PHE A 198 -24.27 3.40 -3.15
CA PHE A 198 -23.26 3.63 -4.20
C PHE A 198 -23.11 2.40 -5.13
N GLU A 199 -23.00 1.20 -4.58
CA GLU A 199 -22.93 -0.02 -5.38
C GLU A 199 -24.18 -0.25 -6.22
N LYS A 200 -25.35 0.14 -5.71
CA LYS A 200 -26.58 0.14 -6.50
C LYS A 200 -26.50 1.16 -7.66
N LEU A 201 -26.00 2.36 -7.43
CA LEU A 201 -25.76 3.35 -8.48
C LEU A 201 -24.82 2.80 -9.57
N ARG A 202 -23.73 2.15 -9.17
CA ARG A 202 -22.80 1.46 -10.08
C ARG A 202 -23.51 0.37 -10.89
N ALA A 203 -24.29 -0.48 -10.23
CA ALA A 203 -25.05 -1.56 -10.87
C ALA A 203 -26.07 -1.04 -11.88
N ASP A 204 -26.83 0.02 -11.54
CA ASP A 204 -27.79 0.65 -12.44
C ASP A 204 -27.11 1.19 -13.72
N ASN A 205 -25.83 1.57 -13.63
CA ASN A 205 -24.99 1.99 -14.76
C ASN A 205 -24.21 0.83 -15.41
N GLY A 206 -24.26 -0.38 -14.85
CA GLY A 206 -23.62 -1.58 -15.38
C GLY A 206 -22.18 -1.80 -14.93
N TYR A 207 -21.71 -1.07 -13.92
CA TYR A 207 -20.35 -1.16 -13.35
C TYR A 207 -20.26 -2.13 -12.15
N PHE A 208 -21.29 -2.91 -11.89
CA PHE A 208 -21.23 -3.90 -10.82
C PHE A 208 -20.15 -4.95 -11.10
N MET A 209 -19.53 -5.47 -10.05
CA MET A 209 -18.50 -6.51 -10.15
C MET A 209 -19.05 -7.83 -10.73
N GLU A 210 -18.19 -8.70 -11.19
CA GLU A 210 -18.58 -10.05 -11.63
C GLU A 210 -19.17 -10.87 -10.46
N ASP A 211 -20.11 -11.76 -10.79
CA ASP A 211 -20.78 -12.60 -9.80
C ASP A 211 -19.79 -13.45 -8.99
N THR A 212 -18.69 -13.90 -9.60
CA THR A 212 -17.62 -14.65 -8.93
C THR A 212 -16.98 -13.80 -7.82
N LEU A 213 -16.61 -12.54 -8.10
CA LEU A 213 -16.04 -11.64 -7.11
C LEU A 213 -17.06 -11.28 -6.03
N ALA A 214 -18.32 -11.07 -6.42
CA ALA A 214 -19.39 -10.84 -5.45
C ALA A 214 -19.58 -12.04 -4.49
N ASP A 215 -19.45 -13.27 -5.00
CA ASP A 215 -19.50 -14.48 -4.18
C ASP A 215 -18.33 -14.57 -3.19
N GLU A 216 -17.12 -14.19 -3.59
CA GLU A 216 -15.95 -14.14 -2.71
C GLU A 216 -16.12 -13.11 -1.58
N VAL A 217 -16.61 -11.89 -1.90
CA VAL A 217 -16.90 -10.86 -0.89
C VAL A 217 -18.02 -11.33 0.05
N ILE A 218 -19.08 -11.97 -0.47
CA ILE A 218 -20.16 -12.54 0.33
C ILE A 218 -19.63 -13.64 1.27
N GLU A 219 -18.76 -14.53 0.78
CA GLU A 219 -18.15 -15.58 1.59
C GLU A 219 -17.30 -14.99 2.72
N SER A 220 -16.46 -14.01 2.41
CA SER A 220 -15.66 -13.28 3.40
C SER A 220 -16.52 -12.60 4.47
N CYS A 221 -17.57 -11.87 4.06
CA CYS A 221 -18.51 -11.27 5.01
C CYS A 221 -19.21 -12.32 5.89
N ASN A 222 -19.64 -13.45 5.33
CA ASN A 222 -20.30 -14.52 6.08
C ASN A 222 -19.32 -15.17 7.08
N SER A 223 -18.06 -15.41 6.71
CA SER A 223 -17.03 -15.93 7.61
C SER A 223 -16.79 -14.99 8.79
N PHE A 224 -16.74 -13.68 8.56
CA PHE A 224 -16.67 -12.69 9.64
C PHE A 224 -17.91 -12.75 10.54
N LEU A 225 -19.12 -12.83 9.97
CA LEU A 225 -20.38 -12.87 10.71
C LEU A 225 -20.50 -14.09 11.63
N GLU A 226 -19.88 -15.23 11.27
CA GLU A 226 -19.88 -16.44 12.12
C GLU A 226 -19.22 -16.20 13.49
N THR A 227 -18.28 -15.27 13.58
CA THR A 227 -17.49 -15.04 14.80
C THR A 227 -17.64 -13.65 15.41
N ALA A 228 -18.16 -12.66 14.69
CA ALA A 228 -18.15 -11.26 15.09
C ALA A 228 -18.72 -10.98 16.49
N GLY A 229 -19.81 -11.65 16.86
CA GLY A 229 -20.48 -11.50 18.17
C GLY A 229 -20.00 -12.45 19.26
N LEU A 230 -19.05 -13.34 18.96
CA LEU A 230 -18.54 -14.31 19.93
C LEU A 230 -17.47 -13.69 20.84
N GLU A 231 -17.32 -14.25 22.05
CA GLU A 231 -16.36 -13.75 23.05
C GLU A 231 -14.89 -13.84 22.55
N ASP A 232 -14.59 -14.84 21.75
CA ASP A 232 -13.29 -15.06 21.10
C ASP A 232 -13.20 -14.48 19.67
N GLY A 233 -14.28 -13.88 19.16
CA GLY A 233 -14.29 -13.15 17.90
C GLY A 233 -13.46 -11.86 17.97
N ALA A 234 -12.92 -11.44 16.84
CA ALA A 234 -11.98 -10.30 16.76
C ALA A 234 -12.54 -9.02 17.41
N MET A 235 -13.78 -8.66 17.11
CA MET A 235 -14.41 -7.41 17.60
C MET A 235 -14.62 -7.37 19.13
N ILE A 236 -14.71 -8.53 19.77
CA ILE A 236 -14.93 -8.63 21.21
C ILE A 236 -13.60 -8.87 21.94
N SER A 237 -12.77 -9.80 21.44
CA SER A 237 -11.52 -10.18 22.11
C SER A 237 -10.50 -9.04 22.11
N THR A 238 -10.26 -8.40 20.96
CA THR A 238 -9.29 -7.29 20.86
C THR A 238 -9.72 -6.06 21.66
N PHE A 239 -11.02 -5.74 21.67
CA PHE A 239 -11.55 -4.69 22.54
C PHE A 239 -11.28 -5.00 24.02
N ASN A 240 -11.56 -6.24 24.47
CA ASN A 240 -11.35 -6.65 25.84
C ASN A 240 -9.87 -6.59 26.28
N GLU A 241 -8.95 -6.91 25.37
CA GLU A 241 -7.51 -6.81 25.59
C GLU A 241 -7.06 -5.35 25.74
N LYS A 242 -7.49 -4.48 24.82
CA LYS A 242 -7.17 -3.04 24.85
C LYS A 242 -7.74 -2.35 26.10
N LEU A 243 -8.97 -2.68 26.47
CA LEU A 243 -9.62 -2.11 27.65
C LEU A 243 -8.84 -2.42 28.94
N ALA A 244 -8.12 -3.54 28.99
CA ALA A 244 -7.31 -3.93 30.14
C ALA A 244 -6.04 -3.08 30.32
N SER A 245 -5.60 -2.36 29.29
CA SER A 245 -4.40 -1.50 29.32
C SER A 245 -4.71 -0.05 29.72
N VAL A 246 -5.98 0.36 29.74
CA VAL A 246 -6.36 1.75 30.06
C VAL A 246 -6.32 2.00 31.57
N ASP A 247 -5.49 2.92 31.99
CA ASP A 247 -5.35 3.29 33.40
C ASP A 247 -6.61 4.01 33.96
N GLY A 248 -6.89 3.79 35.23
CA GLY A 248 -7.93 4.52 35.97
C GLY A 248 -9.37 4.04 35.76
N LEU A 249 -9.60 2.94 35.02
CA LEU A 249 -10.90 2.31 34.88
C LEU A 249 -11.27 1.52 36.16
N SER A 250 -12.49 1.73 36.68
CA SER A 250 -13.03 0.87 37.72
C SER A 250 -13.51 -0.45 37.15
N SER A 251 -13.65 -1.48 37.99
CA SER A 251 -14.25 -2.76 37.56
C SER A 251 -15.65 -2.59 36.98
N GLN A 252 -16.40 -1.58 37.41
CA GLN A 252 -17.73 -1.27 36.88
C GLN A 252 -17.60 -0.64 35.48
N ASP A 253 -16.69 0.34 35.30
CA ASP A 253 -16.43 0.93 33.97
C ASP A 253 -16.07 -0.16 32.95
N ILE A 254 -15.16 -1.07 33.31
CA ILE A 254 -14.76 -2.20 32.45
C ILE A 254 -15.96 -3.09 32.07
N ALA A 255 -16.82 -3.41 33.05
CA ALA A 255 -18.00 -4.24 32.78
C ALA A 255 -18.99 -3.48 31.86
N ASP A 256 -19.21 -2.20 32.10
CA ASP A 256 -20.13 -1.38 31.31
C ASP A 256 -19.62 -1.19 29.87
N TYR A 257 -18.32 -0.93 29.66
CA TYR A 257 -17.72 -0.81 28.32
C TYR A 257 -17.76 -2.13 27.55
N LYS A 258 -17.49 -3.25 28.20
CA LYS A 258 -17.65 -4.59 27.58
C LYS A 258 -19.08 -4.82 27.12
N ALA A 259 -20.06 -4.46 27.94
CA ALA A 259 -21.46 -4.59 27.58
C ALA A 259 -21.85 -3.68 26.41
N LYS A 260 -21.38 -2.42 26.41
CA LYS A 260 -21.59 -1.47 25.29
C LYS A 260 -20.98 -1.98 23.99
N ASN A 261 -19.73 -2.49 24.02
CA ASN A 261 -19.08 -3.04 22.83
C ASN A 261 -19.88 -4.23 22.25
N VAL A 262 -20.28 -5.18 23.09
CA VAL A 262 -21.10 -6.32 22.65
C VAL A 262 -22.43 -5.84 22.04
N SER A 263 -23.08 -4.82 22.64
CA SER A 263 -24.31 -4.24 22.10
C SER A 263 -24.07 -3.59 20.74
N ALA A 264 -23.06 -2.73 20.61
CA ALA A 264 -22.72 -2.04 19.35
C ALA A 264 -22.39 -3.03 18.23
N VAL A 265 -21.60 -4.07 18.52
CA VAL A 265 -21.30 -5.11 17.53
C VAL A 265 -22.57 -5.83 17.06
N ASN A 266 -23.46 -6.22 17.99
CA ASN A 266 -24.68 -6.94 17.63
C ASN A 266 -25.74 -6.06 16.96
N GLU A 267 -25.83 -4.78 17.30
CA GLU A 267 -26.87 -3.87 16.84
C GLU A 267 -26.49 -3.10 15.57
N HIS A 268 -25.18 -2.90 15.30
CA HIS A 268 -24.68 -2.11 14.17
C HIS A 268 -23.71 -2.86 13.26
N VAL A 269 -22.66 -3.50 13.82
CA VAL A 269 -21.64 -4.15 12.97
C VAL A 269 -22.23 -5.36 12.24
N ILE A 270 -22.85 -6.29 12.97
CA ILE A 270 -23.44 -7.50 12.37
C ILE A 270 -24.53 -7.13 11.33
N PRO A 271 -25.49 -6.23 11.63
CA PRO A 271 -26.48 -5.81 10.63
C PRO A 271 -25.84 -5.10 9.43
N GLY A 272 -24.80 -4.30 9.62
CA GLY A 272 -24.05 -3.65 8.55
C GLY A 272 -23.47 -4.66 7.56
N TYR A 273 -22.72 -5.66 8.03
CA TYR A 273 -22.20 -6.74 7.18
C TYR A 273 -23.30 -7.55 6.50
N GLN A 274 -24.39 -7.83 7.24
CA GLN A 274 -25.55 -8.51 6.63
C GLN A 274 -26.19 -7.68 5.52
N SER A 275 -26.17 -6.34 5.62
CA SER A 275 -26.68 -5.45 4.56
C SER A 275 -25.82 -5.56 3.29
N ILE A 276 -24.49 -5.62 3.41
CA ILE A 276 -23.58 -5.86 2.28
C ILE A 276 -23.86 -7.21 1.61
N VAL A 277 -23.97 -8.30 2.38
CA VAL A 277 -24.32 -9.63 1.84
C VAL A 277 -25.65 -9.60 1.08
N ASN A 278 -26.66 -8.97 1.64
CA ASN A 278 -28.00 -8.85 1.02
C ASN A 278 -27.94 -8.01 -0.26
N MET A 279 -27.24 -6.87 -0.22
CA MET A 279 -27.04 -5.98 -1.37
C MET A 279 -26.33 -6.71 -2.51
N LEU A 280 -25.14 -7.29 -2.26
CA LEU A 280 -24.38 -8.02 -3.27
C LEU A 280 -25.21 -9.15 -3.87
N THR A 281 -25.89 -9.95 -3.03
CA THR A 281 -26.78 -11.02 -3.50
C THR A 281 -27.87 -10.49 -4.43
N SER A 282 -28.46 -9.32 -4.13
CA SER A 282 -29.52 -8.74 -4.92
C SER A 282 -29.06 -8.12 -6.24
N LEU A 283 -27.79 -7.71 -6.32
CA LEU A 283 -27.21 -7.06 -7.49
C LEU A 283 -26.52 -8.05 -8.45
N LYS A 284 -26.32 -9.30 -8.07
CA LYS A 284 -25.76 -10.33 -8.97
C LYS A 284 -26.51 -10.39 -10.29
N GLY A 285 -25.77 -10.54 -11.38
CA GLY A 285 -26.28 -10.54 -12.75
C GLY A 285 -26.60 -9.14 -13.30
N SER A 286 -26.32 -8.05 -12.58
CA SER A 286 -26.55 -6.67 -13.06
C SER A 286 -25.35 -6.08 -13.80
N ASN A 287 -24.15 -6.72 -13.71
CA ASN A 287 -22.97 -6.29 -14.44
C ASN A 287 -23.20 -6.34 -15.97
N ARG A 288 -22.78 -5.29 -16.68
CA ARG A 288 -22.80 -5.24 -18.16
C ARG A 288 -21.44 -5.50 -18.76
N TYR A 289 -20.41 -5.36 -17.97
CA TYR A 289 -19.01 -5.51 -18.34
C TYR A 289 -18.39 -6.55 -17.44
N SER A 290 -17.34 -7.23 -17.92
CA SER A 290 -16.63 -8.27 -17.16
C SER A 290 -15.16 -8.34 -17.57
N GLY A 291 -14.34 -8.93 -16.72
CA GLY A 291 -12.89 -9.00 -16.86
C GLY A 291 -12.20 -7.70 -16.50
N GLY A 292 -11.01 -7.49 -17.07
CA GLY A 292 -10.20 -6.34 -16.78
C GLY A 292 -10.85 -4.99 -17.12
N LEU A 293 -10.34 -3.94 -16.51
CA LEU A 293 -10.85 -2.56 -16.64
C LEU A 293 -11.08 -2.12 -18.09
N CYS A 294 -10.19 -2.50 -19.03
CA CYS A 294 -10.31 -2.12 -20.44
C CYS A 294 -11.62 -2.56 -21.12
N ASN A 295 -12.37 -3.47 -20.51
CA ASN A 295 -13.68 -3.89 -20.98
C ASN A 295 -14.82 -2.96 -20.55
N TYR A 296 -14.55 -2.03 -19.65
CA TYR A 296 -15.49 -1.03 -19.18
C TYR A 296 -15.34 0.29 -19.95
N PRO A 297 -16.41 1.06 -20.14
CA PRO A 297 -16.27 2.43 -20.66
C PRO A 297 -15.27 3.22 -19.81
N ASP A 298 -14.31 3.88 -20.44
CA ASP A 298 -13.22 4.63 -19.80
C ASP A 298 -12.32 3.82 -18.84
N GLY A 299 -12.47 2.49 -18.79
CA GLY A 299 -11.70 1.64 -17.88
C GLY A 299 -10.19 1.64 -18.15
N SER A 300 -9.75 1.73 -19.41
CA SER A 300 -8.31 1.92 -19.71
C SER A 300 -7.79 3.25 -19.17
N ARG A 301 -8.59 4.32 -19.24
CA ARG A 301 -8.27 5.63 -18.68
C ARG A 301 -8.22 5.57 -17.15
N TYR A 302 -9.10 4.77 -16.53
CA TYR A 302 -9.04 4.55 -15.08
C TYR A 302 -7.79 3.74 -14.68
N PHE A 303 -7.35 2.78 -15.47
CA PHE A 303 -6.09 2.08 -15.22
C PHE A 303 -4.87 3.02 -15.34
N GLU A 304 -4.88 3.94 -16.31
CA GLU A 304 -3.88 5.01 -16.42
C GLU A 304 -3.87 5.90 -15.16
N TYR A 305 -5.06 6.23 -14.64
CA TYR A 305 -5.20 6.97 -13.37
C TYR A 305 -4.59 6.21 -12.19
N ILE A 306 -4.89 4.92 -12.04
CA ILE A 306 -4.30 4.09 -10.98
C ILE A 306 -2.77 4.16 -11.02
N LEU A 307 -2.17 4.00 -12.21
CA LEU A 307 -0.73 4.06 -12.35
C LEU A 307 -0.17 5.48 -12.10
N SER A 308 -0.86 6.52 -12.57
CA SER A 308 -0.41 7.90 -12.37
C SER A 308 -0.52 8.34 -10.92
N SER A 309 -1.60 7.99 -10.21
CA SER A 309 -1.78 8.32 -8.79
C SER A 309 -0.83 7.55 -7.89
N THR A 310 -0.57 6.28 -8.22
CA THR A 310 0.26 5.40 -7.40
C THR A 310 1.76 5.65 -7.58
N LEU A 311 2.19 5.94 -8.82
CA LEU A 311 3.61 6.07 -9.16
C LEU A 311 4.03 7.54 -9.37
N GLY A 312 3.15 8.37 -9.94
CA GLY A 312 3.51 9.72 -10.36
C GLY A 312 4.72 9.72 -11.27
N TRP A 313 4.76 8.83 -12.25
CA TRP A 313 5.85 8.67 -13.21
C TRP A 313 5.31 8.82 -14.62
N SER A 314 5.72 9.87 -15.32
CA SER A 314 5.27 10.23 -16.68
C SER A 314 5.67 9.19 -17.72
N LYS A 315 5.02 8.03 -17.68
CA LYS A 315 5.16 6.97 -18.67
C LYS A 315 3.79 6.49 -19.09
N SER A 316 3.66 6.16 -20.38
CA SER A 316 2.50 5.43 -20.87
C SER A 316 2.49 3.98 -20.37
N VAL A 317 1.34 3.35 -20.36
CA VAL A 317 1.20 1.92 -20.00
C VAL A 317 2.08 1.04 -20.90
N ASP A 318 2.18 1.38 -22.20
CA ASP A 318 3.09 0.68 -23.13
C ASP A 318 4.57 0.80 -22.75
N GLU A 319 5.00 1.91 -22.14
CA GLU A 319 6.37 2.09 -21.68
C GLU A 319 6.61 1.30 -20.38
N TYR A 320 5.63 1.24 -19.49
CA TYR A 320 5.68 0.38 -18.31
C TYR A 320 5.74 -1.10 -18.69
N ASP A 321 4.91 -1.53 -19.63
CA ASP A 321 4.86 -2.88 -20.15
C ASP A 321 6.22 -3.32 -20.73
N LYS A 322 6.83 -2.48 -21.57
CA LYS A 322 8.19 -2.72 -22.11
C LYS A 322 9.26 -2.72 -21.02
N LEU A 323 9.11 -1.87 -20.00
CA LEU A 323 10.03 -1.84 -18.86
C LEU A 323 10.00 -3.17 -18.12
N VAL A 324 8.82 -3.68 -17.79
CA VAL A 324 8.63 -4.99 -17.14
C VAL A 324 9.26 -6.10 -17.97
N ASP A 325 8.98 -6.18 -19.28
CA ASP A 325 9.58 -7.17 -20.19
C ASP A 325 11.12 -7.10 -20.18
N SER A 326 11.68 -5.90 -20.16
CA SER A 326 13.14 -5.71 -20.13
C SER A 326 13.78 -6.26 -18.86
N TYR A 327 13.08 -6.12 -17.71
CA TYR A 327 13.55 -6.60 -16.43
C TYR A 327 13.33 -8.10 -16.24
N ILE A 328 12.23 -8.67 -16.71
CA ILE A 328 12.06 -10.14 -16.80
C ILE A 328 13.26 -10.75 -17.54
N LYS A 329 13.57 -10.22 -18.72
CA LYS A 329 14.73 -10.67 -19.50
C LYS A 329 16.06 -10.49 -18.75
N LYS A 330 16.27 -9.34 -18.09
CA LYS A 330 17.48 -9.06 -17.29
C LYS A 330 17.66 -10.08 -16.18
N TYR A 331 16.61 -10.38 -15.42
CA TYR A 331 16.67 -11.31 -14.30
C TYR A 331 16.85 -12.76 -14.78
N MET A 332 16.16 -13.16 -15.84
CA MET A 332 16.34 -14.50 -16.45
C MET A 332 17.78 -14.71 -16.96
N LEU A 333 18.37 -13.69 -17.62
CA LEU A 333 19.77 -13.74 -18.07
C LEU A 333 20.74 -13.82 -16.89
N LYS A 334 20.43 -13.14 -15.78
CA LYS A 334 21.21 -13.24 -14.52
C LYS A 334 21.18 -14.65 -13.97
N MET A 335 20.00 -15.28 -13.87
CA MET A 335 19.85 -16.68 -13.42
C MET A 335 20.61 -17.64 -14.33
N GLN A 336 20.45 -17.50 -15.66
CA GLN A 336 21.18 -18.32 -16.63
C GLN A 336 22.70 -18.17 -16.49
N SER A 337 23.20 -16.94 -16.31
CA SER A 337 24.64 -16.68 -16.11
C SER A 337 25.17 -17.34 -14.83
N LEU A 338 24.39 -17.36 -13.75
CA LEU A 338 24.75 -18.01 -12.50
C LEU A 338 24.79 -19.53 -12.66
N ALA A 339 23.78 -20.11 -13.29
CA ALA A 339 23.71 -21.57 -13.57
C ALA A 339 24.81 -22.05 -14.51
N LEU A 340 25.24 -21.24 -15.48
CA LEU A 340 26.36 -21.56 -16.37
C LEU A 340 27.71 -21.53 -15.66
N LYS A 341 27.88 -20.68 -14.63
CA LYS A 341 29.10 -20.61 -13.81
C LYS A 341 29.20 -21.77 -12.83
N ASP A 342 28.08 -22.17 -12.26
CA ASP A 342 27.99 -23.28 -11.30
C ASP A 342 26.63 -23.99 -11.45
N SER A 343 26.61 -25.09 -12.22
CA SER A 343 25.36 -25.84 -12.43
C SER A 343 24.84 -26.54 -11.16
N SER A 344 25.68 -26.73 -10.12
CA SER A 344 25.23 -27.32 -8.85
C SER A 344 24.24 -26.45 -8.08
N ILE A 345 24.12 -25.18 -8.45
CA ILE A 345 23.12 -24.26 -7.88
C ILE A 345 21.71 -24.75 -8.19
N LEU A 346 21.48 -25.32 -9.37
CA LEU A 346 20.17 -25.82 -9.76
C LEU A 346 19.69 -26.99 -8.88
N ASP A 347 20.62 -27.86 -8.47
CA ASP A 347 20.30 -28.97 -7.56
C ASP A 347 19.97 -28.52 -6.13
N LYS A 348 20.44 -27.34 -5.76
CA LYS A 348 20.23 -26.74 -4.43
C LYS A 348 19.04 -25.77 -4.39
N PHE A 349 18.51 -25.42 -5.55
CA PHE A 349 17.44 -24.43 -5.65
C PHE A 349 16.20 -24.87 -4.85
N ASP A 350 15.75 -26.11 -5.02
CA ASP A 350 14.56 -26.64 -4.33
C ASP A 350 14.75 -26.85 -2.82
N THR A 351 15.98 -26.79 -2.33
CA THR A 351 16.34 -27.00 -0.91
C THR A 351 16.84 -25.74 -0.21
N PHE A 352 16.67 -24.58 -0.86
CA PHE A 352 17.06 -23.32 -0.28
C PHE A 352 16.26 -23.00 0.98
N SER A 353 16.91 -22.49 1.98
CA SER A 353 16.26 -21.94 3.17
C SER A 353 17.18 -20.89 3.80
N PHE A 354 16.57 -19.92 4.46
CA PHE A 354 17.31 -19.01 5.32
C PHE A 354 17.69 -19.72 6.62
N ASN A 355 18.89 -19.42 7.13
CA ASN A 355 19.40 -20.05 8.36
C ASN A 355 18.78 -19.48 9.64
N MET A 356 18.00 -18.42 9.52
CA MET A 356 17.37 -17.70 10.63
C MET A 356 15.85 -17.75 10.48
N THR A 357 15.18 -18.08 11.58
CA THR A 357 13.70 -18.18 11.66
C THR A 357 13.13 -17.41 12.85
N ASP A 358 13.98 -16.87 13.72
CA ASP A 358 13.56 -16.01 14.82
C ASP A 358 13.40 -14.56 14.34
N PRO A 359 12.22 -13.95 14.42
CA PRO A 359 11.97 -12.61 13.89
C PRO A 359 12.91 -11.53 14.48
N VAL A 360 13.11 -11.54 15.79
CA VAL A 360 13.98 -10.57 16.46
C VAL A 360 15.44 -10.74 16.03
N GLY A 361 15.88 -12.00 15.89
CA GLY A 361 17.20 -12.33 15.38
C GLY A 361 17.40 -11.86 13.94
N ILE A 362 16.40 -12.04 13.07
CA ILE A 362 16.40 -11.58 11.67
C ILE A 362 16.52 -10.06 11.60
N LEU A 363 15.69 -9.31 12.31
CA LEU A 363 15.73 -7.85 12.32
C LEU A 363 17.06 -7.31 12.88
N THR A 364 17.61 -7.96 13.91
CA THR A 364 18.93 -7.62 14.46
C THR A 364 20.05 -7.86 13.43
N ASP A 365 19.99 -8.98 12.70
CA ASP A 365 20.96 -9.31 11.65
C ASP A 365 20.86 -8.32 10.48
N LEU A 366 19.65 -8.03 9.99
CA LEU A 366 19.39 -7.05 8.94
C LEU A 366 19.90 -5.67 9.33
N LYS A 367 19.54 -5.14 10.52
CA LYS A 367 20.00 -3.83 11.02
C LYS A 367 21.53 -3.72 11.01
N LYS A 368 22.21 -4.80 11.35
CA LYS A 368 23.69 -4.84 11.35
C LYS A 368 24.28 -4.84 9.95
N ARG A 369 23.62 -5.51 8.99
CA ARG A 369 24.19 -5.74 7.64
C ARG A 369 23.98 -4.60 6.68
N ILE A 370 22.93 -3.81 6.88
CA ILE A 370 22.60 -2.70 5.99
C ILE A 370 23.51 -1.47 6.20
N THR A 371 24.35 -1.44 7.25
CA THR A 371 25.11 -0.25 7.65
C THR A 371 26.08 0.31 6.61
N ASP A 372 26.58 -0.55 5.70
CA ASP A 372 27.47 -0.11 4.62
C ASP A 372 26.71 0.46 3.43
N ASP A 373 25.44 0.05 3.24
CA ASP A 373 24.62 0.38 2.07
C ASP A 373 23.53 1.42 2.37
N PHE A 374 23.20 1.66 3.64
CA PHE A 374 22.13 2.57 4.06
C PHE A 374 22.61 3.59 5.11
N PRO A 375 22.04 4.81 5.12
CA PRO A 375 22.33 5.80 6.17
C PRO A 375 21.89 5.32 7.55
N GLU A 376 22.48 5.91 8.58
CA GLU A 376 22.08 5.62 9.95
C GLU A 376 20.75 6.30 10.27
N ILE A 377 19.94 5.62 11.09
CA ILE A 377 18.73 6.19 11.70
C ILE A 377 18.89 6.17 13.22
N PRO A 378 18.12 6.97 13.95
CA PRO A 378 18.01 6.84 15.41
C PRO A 378 17.68 5.40 15.80
N ASP A 379 18.01 5.02 17.05
CA ASP A 379 17.58 3.71 17.55
C ASP A 379 16.04 3.67 17.61
N VAL A 380 15.48 2.68 16.93
CA VAL A 380 14.03 2.47 16.84
C VAL A 380 13.63 1.38 17.81
N ASN A 381 12.70 1.69 18.70
CA ASN A 381 12.01 0.69 19.49
C ASN A 381 10.92 0.06 18.63
N TYR A 382 10.81 -1.26 18.66
CA TYR A 382 9.76 -1.97 17.94
C TYR A 382 9.30 -3.20 18.70
N ASN A 383 8.04 -3.56 18.49
CA ASN A 383 7.43 -4.76 19.02
C ASN A 383 7.14 -5.75 17.89
N ILE A 384 7.47 -7.02 18.10
CA ILE A 384 6.96 -8.10 17.26
C ILE A 384 5.68 -8.61 17.90
N LYS A 385 4.60 -8.54 17.15
CA LYS A 385 3.29 -9.05 17.54
C LYS A 385 2.88 -10.15 16.57
N TYR A 386 1.99 -11.00 17.00
CA TYR A 386 1.38 -12.00 16.13
C TYR A 386 -0.08 -11.65 15.91
N VAL A 387 -0.52 -11.81 14.66
CA VAL A 387 -1.93 -11.61 14.30
C VAL A 387 -2.78 -12.52 15.17
N SER A 388 -3.89 -11.99 15.70
CA SER A 388 -4.82 -12.81 16.44
C SER A 388 -5.42 -13.90 15.55
N LYS A 389 -5.66 -15.08 16.10
CA LYS A 389 -6.16 -16.21 15.31
C LYS A 389 -7.45 -15.91 14.55
N ALA A 390 -8.27 -15.01 15.10
CA ALA A 390 -9.53 -14.58 14.50
C ALA A 390 -9.34 -13.70 13.24
N LEU A 391 -8.12 -13.17 13.02
CA LEU A 391 -7.78 -12.28 11.91
C LEU A 391 -6.78 -12.92 10.93
N GLU A 392 -6.25 -14.13 11.22
CA GLU A 392 -5.22 -14.75 10.37
C GLU A 392 -5.67 -14.96 8.91
N ASP A 393 -6.94 -15.27 8.68
CA ASP A 393 -7.50 -15.49 7.35
C ASP A 393 -7.69 -14.18 6.55
N TYR A 394 -7.61 -13.02 7.23
CA TYR A 394 -7.86 -11.69 6.66
C TYR A 394 -6.60 -10.84 6.57
N THR A 395 -5.43 -11.35 6.99
CA THR A 395 -4.21 -10.55 7.09
C THR A 395 -3.09 -11.08 6.23
N SER A 396 -2.23 -10.15 5.80
CA SER A 396 -0.95 -10.41 5.13
C SER A 396 -0.04 -11.32 5.95
N PRO A 397 0.96 -11.97 5.32
CA PRO A 397 1.98 -12.75 6.03
C PRO A 397 2.74 -11.98 7.12
N ALA A 398 3.00 -10.70 6.90
CA ALA A 398 3.44 -9.75 7.91
C ALA A 398 3.01 -8.34 7.51
N MET A 399 3.03 -7.41 8.46
CA MET A 399 2.70 -6.00 8.22
C MET A 399 3.37 -5.12 9.27
N TYR A 400 3.87 -3.97 8.82
CA TYR A 400 4.32 -2.90 9.70
C TYR A 400 3.21 -1.89 9.90
N PHE A 401 2.83 -1.63 11.15
CA PHE A 401 1.90 -0.55 11.48
C PHE A 401 2.68 0.75 11.67
N ILE A 402 2.33 1.73 10.83
CA ILE A 402 2.91 3.07 10.90
C ILE A 402 2.41 3.72 12.20
N PRO A 403 3.32 4.17 13.10
CA PRO A 403 2.92 4.83 14.32
C PRO A 403 2.32 6.21 14.04
N GLN A 404 1.52 6.69 14.99
CA GLN A 404 0.97 8.05 14.96
C GLN A 404 2.10 9.09 14.97
N LEU A 405 1.87 10.24 14.34
CA LEU A 405 2.89 11.28 14.12
C LEU A 405 3.44 11.89 15.41
N ASP A 406 2.62 11.93 16.44
CA ASP A 406 2.95 12.38 17.78
C ASP A 406 3.40 11.25 18.73
N ASN A 407 3.46 10.00 18.24
CA ASN A 407 3.91 8.83 19.01
C ASN A 407 4.78 7.87 18.18
N LEU A 408 5.80 8.41 17.51
CA LEU A 408 6.70 7.67 16.59
C LEU A 408 7.56 6.59 17.28
N ASP A 409 7.55 6.52 18.60
CA ASP A 409 8.32 5.52 19.37
C ASP A 409 7.62 4.15 19.43
N ILE A 410 6.34 4.06 19.07
CA ILE A 410 5.55 2.82 19.12
C ILE A 410 5.49 2.17 17.74
N ASN A 411 6.51 1.40 17.39
CA ASN A 411 6.54 0.64 16.15
C ASN A 411 6.10 -0.81 16.39
N SER A 412 5.21 -1.33 15.55
CA SER A 412 4.75 -2.72 15.64
C SER A 412 4.87 -3.42 14.28
N ILE A 413 5.50 -4.59 14.28
CA ILE A 413 5.51 -5.51 13.14
C ILE A 413 4.66 -6.72 13.54
N TYR A 414 3.58 -6.95 12.80
CA TYR A 414 2.72 -8.11 12.98
C TYR A 414 3.17 -9.24 12.06
N ILE A 415 3.16 -10.47 12.57
CA ILE A 415 3.44 -11.68 11.81
C ILE A 415 2.20 -12.56 11.84
N ASN A 416 1.70 -12.93 10.67
CA ASN A 416 0.63 -13.90 10.53
C ASN A 416 1.22 -15.30 10.54
N SER A 417 0.96 -16.06 11.59
CA SER A 417 1.51 -17.41 11.78
C SER A 417 1.01 -18.42 10.76
N SER A 418 -0.19 -18.24 10.21
CA SER A 418 -0.76 -19.11 9.17
C SER A 418 -0.25 -18.75 7.78
N GLY A 419 0.06 -17.48 7.52
CA GLY A 419 0.44 -16.92 6.23
C GLY A 419 1.94 -16.96 5.92
N THR A 420 2.81 -17.11 6.92
CA THR A 420 4.27 -16.94 6.74
C THR A 420 5.02 -18.26 6.91
N SER A 421 5.75 -18.68 5.88
CA SER A 421 6.69 -19.80 6.03
C SER A 421 8.03 -19.33 6.58
N ALA A 422 8.70 -20.19 7.36
CA ALA A 422 10.05 -19.91 7.88
C ALA A 422 11.08 -19.63 6.76
N SER A 423 10.83 -20.11 5.53
CA SER A 423 11.67 -19.88 4.36
C SER A 423 11.49 -18.51 3.71
N GLU A 424 10.45 -17.76 4.08
CA GLU A 424 10.12 -16.43 3.50
C GLU A 424 10.31 -15.32 4.51
N LEU A 425 10.40 -15.66 5.80
CA LEU A 425 10.41 -14.67 6.88
C LEU A 425 11.55 -13.66 6.79
N TYR A 426 12.74 -14.04 6.29
CA TYR A 426 13.88 -13.12 6.20
C TYR A 426 13.66 -11.97 5.22
N PRO A 427 13.26 -12.19 3.95
CA PRO A 427 12.94 -11.10 3.03
C PRO A 427 11.68 -10.35 3.43
N THR A 428 10.66 -11.03 3.99
CA THR A 428 9.46 -10.38 4.50
C THR A 428 9.79 -9.39 5.62
N LEU A 429 10.65 -9.75 6.57
CA LEU A 429 11.08 -8.84 7.63
C LEU A 429 12.06 -7.76 7.15
N ALA A 430 12.70 -7.96 6.00
CA ALA A 430 13.40 -6.86 5.33
C ALA A 430 12.44 -5.85 4.73
N HIS A 431 11.32 -6.31 4.16
CA HIS A 431 10.23 -5.49 3.63
C HIS A 431 9.56 -4.67 4.76
N GLU A 432 9.14 -5.33 5.84
CA GLU A 432 8.40 -4.67 6.93
C GLU A 432 9.31 -3.86 7.87
N GLY A 433 10.53 -4.31 8.11
CA GLY A 433 11.42 -3.75 9.14
C GLY A 433 12.65 -3.04 8.58
N TYR A 434 13.80 -3.75 8.52
CA TYR A 434 15.08 -3.21 8.09
C TYR A 434 15.55 -3.81 6.76
N PRO A 435 15.76 -2.97 5.71
CA PRO A 435 15.60 -1.52 5.61
C PRO A 435 14.29 -1.07 4.95
N GLY A 436 13.20 -1.81 5.12
CA GLY A 436 11.90 -1.55 4.48
C GLY A 436 11.05 -0.48 5.17
N HIS A 437 9.74 -0.78 5.36
CA HIS A 437 8.75 0.19 5.80
C HIS A 437 9.09 0.89 7.13
N MET A 438 9.42 0.14 8.18
CA MET A 438 9.76 0.72 9.48
C MET A 438 10.99 1.65 9.37
N TYR A 439 12.03 1.20 8.70
CA TYR A 439 13.23 2.01 8.48
C TYR A 439 12.92 3.28 7.68
N GLN A 440 12.17 3.17 6.57
CA GLN A 440 11.76 4.27 5.72
C GLN A 440 10.95 5.31 6.50
N THR A 441 9.94 4.87 7.25
CA THR A 441 9.08 5.74 8.07
C THR A 441 9.88 6.50 9.12
N GLN A 442 10.73 5.81 9.86
CA GLN A 442 11.53 6.42 10.92
C GLN A 442 12.61 7.36 10.37
N TYR A 443 13.20 7.02 9.22
CA TYR A 443 14.12 7.92 8.53
C TYR A 443 13.42 9.19 8.07
N PHE A 444 12.27 9.04 7.42
CA PHE A 444 11.48 10.18 6.93
C PHE A 444 11.04 11.10 8.08
N ALA A 445 10.56 10.53 9.16
CA ALA A 445 10.19 11.30 10.36
C ALA A 445 11.38 12.11 10.91
N ALA A 446 12.58 11.54 10.92
CA ALA A 446 13.79 12.24 11.36
C ALA A 446 14.19 13.42 10.46
N THR A 447 13.69 13.50 9.23
CA THR A 447 13.88 14.68 8.35
C THR A 447 12.99 15.87 8.69
N ASN A 448 12.03 15.71 9.60
CA ASN A 448 11.03 16.70 10.00
C ASN A 448 10.27 17.28 8.78
N PRO A 449 9.55 16.43 8.04
CA PRO A 449 8.78 16.86 6.86
C PRO A 449 7.55 17.69 7.27
N ASP A 450 6.93 18.36 6.29
CA ASP A 450 5.60 18.95 6.48
C ASP A 450 4.57 17.82 6.73
N TRP A 451 3.66 17.98 7.68
CA TRP A 451 2.72 16.93 8.11
C TRP A 451 1.90 16.33 6.98
N ILE A 452 1.48 17.18 6.04
CA ILE A 452 0.71 16.75 4.87
C ILE A 452 1.40 15.64 4.06
N ARG A 453 2.75 15.57 4.08
CA ARG A 453 3.54 14.58 3.35
C ARG A 453 3.33 13.14 3.83
N TYR A 454 2.86 12.96 5.07
CA TYR A 454 2.58 11.64 5.60
C TYR A 454 1.31 11.01 4.98
N ILE A 455 0.32 11.84 4.67
CA ILE A 455 -0.93 11.36 4.08
C ILE A 455 -0.91 11.32 2.54
N LEU A 456 0.06 11.97 1.90
CA LEU A 456 0.21 11.99 0.44
C LEU A 456 1.12 10.87 -0.10
N ALA A 457 1.73 10.06 0.76
CA ALA A 457 2.76 9.10 0.39
C ALA A 457 2.33 8.17 -0.77
N PRO A 458 2.92 8.29 -2.00
CA PRO A 458 2.52 7.47 -3.14
C PRO A 458 2.84 5.99 -2.90
N GLY A 459 1.85 5.12 -3.14
CA GLY A 459 2.02 3.68 -2.92
C GLY A 459 3.17 3.06 -3.71
N GLY A 460 3.43 3.54 -4.92
CA GLY A 460 4.56 3.09 -5.73
C GLY A 460 5.93 3.45 -5.14
N TYR A 461 6.04 4.56 -4.38
CA TYR A 461 7.25 4.84 -3.61
C TYR A 461 7.35 3.90 -2.40
N VAL A 462 6.30 3.82 -1.60
CA VAL A 462 6.30 3.09 -0.33
C VAL A 462 6.54 1.59 -0.56
N GLU A 463 5.70 0.98 -1.40
CA GLU A 463 5.75 -0.44 -1.73
C GLU A 463 6.92 -0.80 -2.66
N GLY A 464 7.20 0.10 -3.59
CA GLY A 464 8.35 -0.06 -4.48
C GLY A 464 9.67 -0.05 -3.73
N TRP A 465 9.83 0.80 -2.70
CA TRP A 465 10.99 0.79 -1.81
C TRP A 465 11.08 -0.54 -1.05
N ALA A 466 10.01 -0.95 -0.40
CA ALA A 466 9.98 -2.18 0.37
C ALA A 466 10.28 -3.41 -0.51
N SER A 467 9.70 -3.49 -1.72
CA SER A 467 10.01 -4.54 -2.70
C SER A 467 11.45 -4.48 -3.21
N TYR A 468 11.99 -3.27 -3.41
CA TYR A 468 13.38 -3.07 -3.82
C TYR A 468 14.36 -3.60 -2.76
N VAL A 469 14.13 -3.28 -1.49
CA VAL A 469 14.99 -3.72 -0.40
C VAL A 469 14.76 -5.18 -0.02
N GLU A 470 13.57 -5.70 -0.23
CA GLU A 470 13.26 -7.12 -0.09
C GLU A 470 14.12 -7.95 -1.07
N VAL A 471 14.14 -7.60 -2.36
CA VAL A 471 15.03 -8.24 -3.35
C VAL A 471 16.51 -8.05 -2.98
N LEU A 472 16.88 -6.90 -2.43
CA LEU A 472 18.25 -6.62 -2.00
C LEU A 472 18.65 -7.48 -0.80
N SER A 473 17.71 -7.80 0.10
CA SER A 473 17.95 -8.54 1.35
C SER A 473 18.55 -9.92 1.15
N TYR A 474 18.28 -10.56 0.02
CA TYR A 474 18.91 -11.83 -0.34
C TYR A 474 20.44 -11.74 -0.39
N ASN A 475 21.01 -10.56 -0.67
CA ASN A 475 22.47 -10.37 -0.65
C ASN A 475 23.02 -10.29 0.79
N TYR A 476 22.19 -9.99 1.77
CA TYR A 476 22.57 -9.93 3.18
C TYR A 476 22.42 -11.29 3.88
N ALA A 477 21.62 -12.18 3.34
CA ALA A 477 21.33 -13.48 3.94
C ALA A 477 22.57 -14.39 3.99
N GLN A 478 22.88 -14.94 5.18
CA GLN A 478 24.01 -15.83 5.39
C GLN A 478 23.64 -17.31 5.16
N THR A 479 23.30 -17.67 3.95
CA THR A 479 22.99 -19.06 3.60
C THR A 479 24.22 -19.91 3.30
N GLY A 480 25.40 -19.28 3.25
CA GLY A 480 26.67 -19.93 2.88
C GLY A 480 26.86 -20.10 1.36
N ASN A 481 25.95 -19.57 0.52
CA ASN A 481 26.07 -19.63 -0.94
C ASN A 481 25.53 -18.35 -1.61
N ASP A 482 26.40 -17.35 -1.79
CA ASP A 482 26.06 -16.06 -2.40
C ASP A 482 25.51 -16.19 -3.82
N ALA A 483 25.96 -17.18 -4.60
CA ALA A 483 25.45 -17.36 -5.95
C ALA A 483 24.01 -17.87 -5.94
N LEU A 484 23.69 -18.74 -4.99
CA LEU A 484 22.31 -19.21 -4.77
C LEU A 484 21.41 -18.09 -4.27
N ASN A 485 21.88 -17.26 -3.33
CA ASN A 485 21.14 -16.08 -2.88
C ASN A 485 20.79 -15.14 -4.04
N LYS A 486 21.77 -14.84 -4.90
CA LYS A 486 21.57 -14.00 -6.08
C LYS A 486 20.62 -14.62 -7.11
N MET A 487 20.59 -15.95 -7.19
CA MET A 487 19.66 -16.68 -8.06
C MET A 487 18.23 -16.58 -7.53
N TYR A 488 18.04 -16.73 -6.23
CA TYR A 488 16.75 -16.54 -5.57
C TYR A 488 16.25 -15.11 -5.70
N ALA A 489 17.07 -14.10 -5.43
CA ALA A 489 16.73 -12.70 -5.64
C ALA A 489 16.26 -12.44 -7.08
N ALA A 490 16.95 -12.99 -8.08
CA ALA A 490 16.58 -12.82 -9.48
C ALA A 490 15.29 -13.57 -9.83
N ASN A 491 15.07 -14.75 -9.26
CA ASN A 491 13.84 -15.53 -9.44
C ASN A 491 12.65 -14.77 -8.82
N TYR A 492 12.77 -14.32 -7.58
CA TYR A 492 11.74 -13.57 -6.88
C TYR A 492 11.35 -12.31 -7.66
N ALA A 493 12.34 -11.50 -8.06
CA ALA A 493 12.09 -10.30 -8.88
C ALA A 493 11.47 -10.63 -10.25
N THR A 494 11.76 -11.81 -10.84
CA THR A 494 11.10 -12.26 -12.07
C THR A 494 9.62 -12.51 -11.81
N VAL A 495 9.30 -13.22 -10.74
CA VAL A 495 7.90 -13.53 -10.38
C VAL A 495 7.10 -12.26 -10.16
N LEU A 496 7.63 -11.30 -9.39
CA LEU A 496 6.99 -9.99 -9.22
C LEU A 496 6.69 -9.32 -10.57
N CYS A 497 7.66 -9.33 -11.48
CA CYS A 497 7.47 -8.79 -12.83
C CYS A 497 6.41 -9.55 -13.64
N LEU A 498 6.25 -10.87 -13.45
CA LEU A 498 5.18 -11.64 -14.11
C LEU A 498 3.79 -11.19 -13.64
N TYR A 499 3.63 -10.90 -12.35
CA TYR A 499 2.38 -10.37 -11.81
C TYR A 499 2.05 -8.98 -12.38
N ALA A 500 2.99 -8.03 -12.38
CA ALA A 500 2.73 -6.72 -12.97
C ALA A 500 2.42 -6.80 -14.47
N LYS A 501 3.08 -7.69 -15.20
CA LYS A 501 2.77 -7.94 -16.62
C LYS A 501 1.38 -8.50 -16.82
N GLY A 502 0.95 -9.43 -15.96
CA GLY A 502 -0.39 -10.00 -15.97
C GLY A 502 -1.46 -8.96 -15.67
N ASP A 503 -1.23 -8.13 -14.66
CA ASP A 503 -2.11 -7.02 -14.26
C ASP A 503 -2.31 -6.01 -15.41
N ILE A 504 -1.23 -5.54 -16.04
CA ILE A 504 -1.29 -4.70 -17.26
C ILE A 504 -2.00 -5.46 -18.40
N GLY A 505 -1.69 -6.73 -18.57
CA GLY A 505 -2.28 -7.59 -19.61
C GLY A 505 -3.79 -7.68 -19.51
N VAL A 506 -4.31 -7.94 -18.31
CA VAL A 506 -5.74 -8.09 -18.03
C VAL A 506 -6.45 -6.72 -18.08
N ASN A 507 -5.92 -5.73 -17.35
CA ASN A 507 -6.64 -4.48 -17.14
C ASN A 507 -6.48 -3.46 -18.27
N TYR A 508 -5.42 -3.56 -19.09
CA TYR A 508 -5.19 -2.61 -20.18
C TYR A 508 -5.29 -3.27 -21.58
N TYR A 509 -4.74 -4.48 -21.74
CA TYR A 509 -4.74 -5.18 -23.04
C TYR A 509 -5.88 -6.19 -23.21
N GLY A 510 -6.69 -6.43 -22.17
CA GLY A 510 -7.86 -7.29 -22.24
C GLY A 510 -7.52 -8.80 -22.32
N TRP A 511 -6.45 -9.21 -21.63
CA TRP A 511 -6.15 -10.64 -21.54
C TRP A 511 -7.26 -11.38 -20.81
N SER A 512 -7.68 -12.50 -21.41
CA SER A 512 -8.55 -13.48 -20.76
C SER A 512 -7.75 -14.37 -19.79
N GLU A 513 -8.47 -15.13 -18.97
CA GLU A 513 -7.88 -16.18 -18.11
C GLU A 513 -7.01 -17.16 -18.91
N ASP A 514 -7.47 -17.57 -20.12
CA ASP A 514 -6.68 -18.41 -21.02
C ASP A 514 -5.39 -17.72 -21.52
N ASP A 515 -5.39 -16.39 -21.68
CA ASP A 515 -4.20 -15.64 -22.08
C ASP A 515 -3.22 -15.51 -20.90
N VAL A 516 -3.71 -15.32 -19.68
CA VAL A 516 -2.88 -15.39 -18.46
C VAL A 516 -2.24 -16.77 -18.35
N TYR A 517 -3.02 -17.85 -18.52
CA TYR A 517 -2.48 -19.21 -18.52
C TYR A 517 -1.39 -19.42 -19.58
N LYS A 518 -1.64 -19.03 -20.84
CA LYS A 518 -0.64 -19.11 -21.92
C LYS A 518 0.62 -18.31 -21.61
N TYR A 519 0.44 -17.15 -20.96
CA TYR A 519 1.56 -16.29 -20.59
C TYR A 519 2.43 -16.94 -19.52
N ILE A 520 1.85 -17.39 -18.40
CA ILE A 520 2.62 -17.96 -17.29
C ILE A 520 3.22 -19.34 -17.65
N SER A 521 2.56 -20.10 -18.53
CA SER A 521 3.08 -21.39 -19.03
C SER A 521 4.42 -21.26 -19.75
N GLN A 522 4.71 -20.11 -20.37
CA GLN A 522 6.02 -19.85 -21.00
C GLN A 522 7.17 -19.81 -19.99
N TYR A 523 6.84 -19.57 -18.72
CA TYR A 523 7.78 -19.54 -17.60
C TYR A 523 7.74 -20.80 -16.74
N GLY A 524 6.97 -21.82 -17.18
CA GLY A 524 6.89 -23.14 -16.57
C GLY A 524 5.77 -23.32 -15.56
N PHE A 525 4.79 -22.41 -15.52
CA PHE A 525 3.59 -22.51 -14.69
C PHE A 525 2.47 -23.17 -15.50
N ASP A 526 2.39 -24.49 -15.49
CA ASP A 526 1.43 -25.27 -16.27
C ASP A 526 0.17 -25.64 -15.47
N ASP A 527 -0.18 -24.89 -14.43
CA ASP A 527 -1.38 -25.10 -13.62
C ASP A 527 -2.44 -24.03 -13.94
N LYS A 528 -3.61 -24.47 -14.37
CA LYS A 528 -4.74 -23.60 -14.69
C LYS A 528 -5.37 -22.96 -13.46
N SER A 529 -5.27 -23.58 -12.28
CA SER A 529 -5.79 -22.98 -11.05
C SER A 529 -5.00 -21.74 -10.68
N VAL A 530 -3.68 -21.75 -10.87
CA VAL A 530 -2.81 -20.60 -10.70
C VAL A 530 -3.18 -19.44 -11.64
N ALA A 531 -3.47 -19.75 -12.91
CA ALA A 531 -3.89 -18.73 -13.86
C ALA A 531 -5.25 -18.13 -13.50
N HIS A 532 -6.16 -18.95 -12.99
CA HIS A 532 -7.46 -18.54 -12.48
C HIS A 532 -7.32 -17.56 -11.30
N GLU A 533 -6.57 -17.95 -10.28
CA GLU A 533 -6.30 -17.11 -9.10
C GLU A 533 -5.64 -15.77 -9.50
N MET A 534 -4.62 -15.80 -10.36
CA MET A 534 -3.97 -14.58 -10.85
C MET A 534 -4.95 -13.69 -11.62
N TYR A 535 -5.75 -14.26 -12.52
CA TYR A 535 -6.71 -13.50 -13.33
C TYR A 535 -7.72 -12.77 -12.45
N TYR A 536 -8.33 -13.46 -11.50
CA TYR A 536 -9.32 -12.85 -10.62
C TYR A 536 -8.70 -11.88 -9.61
N ALA A 537 -7.46 -12.10 -9.18
CA ALA A 537 -6.72 -11.12 -8.38
C ALA A 537 -6.49 -9.80 -9.16
N PHE A 538 -6.17 -9.88 -10.46
CA PHE A 538 -6.01 -8.69 -11.29
C PHE A 538 -7.33 -7.97 -11.58
N VAL A 539 -8.41 -8.73 -11.75
CA VAL A 539 -9.75 -8.15 -11.97
C VAL A 539 -10.30 -7.50 -10.71
N SER A 540 -10.06 -8.11 -9.55
CA SER A 540 -10.54 -7.62 -8.26
C SER A 540 -9.84 -6.34 -7.79
N ASP A 541 -8.51 -6.26 -8.00
CA ASP A 541 -7.69 -5.14 -7.52
C ASP A 541 -6.71 -4.66 -8.61
N PRO A 542 -7.25 -3.94 -9.62
CA PRO A 542 -6.45 -3.48 -10.76
C PRO A 542 -5.30 -2.57 -10.33
N GLY A 543 -4.11 -2.80 -10.89
CA GLY A 543 -2.91 -2.00 -10.63
C GLY A 543 -2.23 -2.31 -9.29
N ASN A 544 -2.79 -3.17 -8.46
CA ASN A 544 -2.21 -3.52 -7.17
C ASN A 544 -0.78 -4.05 -7.31
N TYR A 545 -0.54 -5.03 -8.18
CA TYR A 545 0.81 -5.54 -8.40
C TYR A 545 1.73 -4.54 -9.11
N CYS A 546 1.16 -3.62 -9.87
CA CYS A 546 1.93 -2.57 -10.55
C CYS A 546 2.60 -1.61 -9.56
N LYS A 547 1.97 -1.25 -8.46
CA LYS A 547 2.58 -0.34 -7.46
C LYS A 547 3.88 -0.89 -6.87
N TYR A 548 3.90 -2.19 -6.52
CA TYR A 548 5.10 -2.87 -6.01
C TYR A 548 6.21 -2.91 -7.04
N VAL A 549 5.86 -3.44 -8.21
CA VAL A 549 6.84 -3.82 -9.22
C VAL A 549 7.33 -2.59 -9.96
N LEU A 550 6.45 -1.75 -10.45
CA LEU A 550 6.87 -0.55 -11.17
C LEU A 550 7.57 0.44 -10.25
N GLY A 551 7.16 0.51 -8.97
CA GLY A 551 7.88 1.26 -7.94
C GLY A 551 9.30 0.71 -7.72
N MET A 552 9.46 -0.60 -7.52
CA MET A 552 10.76 -1.26 -7.43
C MET A 552 11.62 -0.98 -8.66
N LEU A 553 11.05 -1.09 -9.85
CA LEU A 553 11.76 -0.81 -11.11
C LEU A 553 12.12 0.66 -11.26
N GLY A 554 11.32 1.58 -10.70
CA GLY A 554 11.62 3.00 -10.62
C GLY A 554 12.92 3.25 -9.84
N PHE A 555 13.08 2.67 -8.65
CA PHE A 555 14.32 2.75 -7.87
C PHE A 555 15.52 2.10 -8.60
N GLU A 556 15.30 0.96 -9.27
CA GLU A 556 16.34 0.33 -10.10
C GLU A 556 16.76 1.22 -11.28
N GLN A 557 15.83 1.96 -11.90
CA GLN A 557 16.12 2.92 -12.97
C GLN A 557 16.92 4.13 -12.45
N LEU A 558 16.50 4.73 -11.33
CA LEU A 558 17.22 5.82 -10.65
C LEU A 558 18.66 5.40 -10.32
N LYS A 559 18.82 4.21 -9.72
CA LYS A 559 20.13 3.63 -9.40
C LYS A 559 20.99 3.42 -10.65
N THR A 560 20.43 2.85 -11.70
CA THR A 560 21.12 2.59 -12.95
C THR A 560 21.63 3.90 -13.59
N LYS A 561 20.80 4.96 -13.60
CA LYS A 561 21.19 6.28 -14.08
C LYS A 561 22.32 6.86 -13.24
N ALA A 562 22.19 6.85 -11.92
CA ALA A 562 23.22 7.32 -10.99
C ALA A 562 24.56 6.58 -11.19
N GLN A 563 24.53 5.24 -11.27
CA GLN A 563 25.72 4.42 -11.52
C GLN A 563 26.39 4.74 -12.86
N SER A 564 25.59 4.91 -13.91
CA SER A 564 26.11 5.23 -15.24
C SER A 564 26.84 6.57 -15.28
N GLU A 565 26.31 7.59 -14.59
CA GLU A 565 26.83 8.95 -14.64
C GLU A 565 27.95 9.22 -13.63
N LEU A 566 27.93 8.56 -12.46
CA LEU A 566 28.95 8.72 -11.43
C LEU A 566 30.12 7.75 -11.60
N SER A 567 29.91 6.62 -12.30
CA SER A 567 30.96 5.59 -12.53
C SER A 567 31.65 5.20 -11.22
N ASP A 568 32.96 5.42 -11.12
CA ASP A 568 33.79 5.05 -9.93
C ASP A 568 33.43 5.86 -8.67
N LYS A 569 32.70 6.97 -8.81
CA LYS A 569 32.26 7.80 -7.68
C LYS A 569 30.91 7.37 -7.12
N PHE A 570 30.20 6.44 -7.78
CA PHE A 570 28.93 5.97 -7.27
C PHE A 570 29.10 5.28 -5.91
N ASN A 571 28.34 5.73 -4.92
CA ASN A 571 28.24 5.12 -3.60
C ASN A 571 26.78 4.75 -3.33
N LEU A 572 26.53 3.48 -3.00
CA LEU A 572 25.19 2.97 -2.81
C LEU A 572 24.50 3.60 -1.58
N LYS A 573 25.26 3.82 -0.50
CA LYS A 573 24.75 4.48 0.71
C LYS A 573 24.30 5.91 0.45
N ASN A 574 25.09 6.68 -0.30
CA ASN A 574 24.74 8.06 -0.69
C ASN A 574 23.50 8.07 -1.60
N PHE A 575 23.37 7.08 -2.49
CA PHE A 575 22.20 6.95 -3.34
C PHE A 575 20.93 6.64 -2.51
N HIS A 576 21.01 5.68 -1.58
CA HIS A 576 19.88 5.39 -0.69
C HIS A 576 19.54 6.58 0.20
N GLN A 577 20.56 7.31 0.67
CA GLN A 577 20.34 8.53 1.43
C GLN A 577 19.59 9.58 0.59
N TYR A 578 19.97 9.79 -0.68
CA TYR A 578 19.25 10.70 -1.58
C TYR A 578 17.76 10.35 -1.68
N ILE A 579 17.44 9.07 -1.90
CA ILE A 579 16.04 8.61 -1.98
C ILE A 579 15.30 8.89 -0.66
N LEU A 580 15.88 8.53 0.46
CA LEU A 580 15.27 8.67 1.78
C LEU A 580 15.16 10.14 2.24
N ASP A 581 16.13 11.01 1.89
CA ASP A 581 16.08 12.46 2.15
C ASP A 581 14.93 13.12 1.36
N MET A 582 14.63 12.65 0.15
CA MET A 582 13.45 13.10 -0.61
C MET A 582 12.15 12.66 0.07
N GLY A 583 12.16 11.51 0.74
CA GLY A 583 10.98 10.89 1.35
C GLY A 583 9.97 10.39 0.31
N PRO A 584 8.81 9.89 0.76
CA PRO A 584 7.75 9.45 -0.15
C PRO A 584 7.28 10.59 -1.05
N VAL A 585 7.55 10.46 -2.36
CA VAL A 585 7.15 11.39 -3.42
C VAL A 585 6.91 10.62 -4.71
N GLN A 586 6.22 11.25 -5.65
CA GLN A 586 6.04 10.70 -7.00
C GLN A 586 7.39 10.59 -7.73
N PHE A 587 7.51 9.59 -8.60
CA PHE A 587 8.78 9.27 -9.28
C PHE A 587 9.29 10.41 -10.15
N ASP A 588 8.44 11.21 -10.78
CA ASP A 588 8.88 12.35 -11.57
C ASP A 588 9.63 13.38 -10.71
N ILE A 589 9.22 13.58 -9.45
CA ILE A 589 9.93 14.47 -8.52
C ILE A 589 11.34 13.90 -8.21
N LEU A 590 11.44 12.57 -7.98
CA LEU A 590 12.74 11.93 -7.80
C LEU A 590 13.64 12.05 -9.02
N PHE A 591 13.13 11.74 -10.21
CA PHE A 591 13.91 11.82 -11.45
C PHE A 591 14.36 13.24 -11.77
N ASN A 592 13.53 14.25 -11.54
CA ASN A 592 13.83 15.65 -11.77
C ASN A 592 14.94 16.18 -10.83
N ASN A 593 14.99 15.69 -9.58
CA ASN A 593 16.00 16.08 -8.61
C ASN A 593 17.30 15.27 -8.71
N LEU A 594 17.28 14.10 -9.35
CA LEU A 594 18.42 13.20 -9.44
C LEU A 594 19.63 13.85 -10.16
N ASP A 595 19.40 14.62 -11.22
CA ASP A 595 20.48 15.24 -11.98
C ASP A 595 21.23 16.30 -11.16
N ALA A 596 20.52 17.04 -10.32
CA ALA A 596 21.12 17.99 -9.38
C ALA A 596 21.94 17.27 -8.30
N TRP A 597 21.42 16.16 -7.76
CA TRP A 597 22.15 15.32 -6.81
C TRP A 597 23.40 14.70 -7.45
N ILE A 598 23.31 14.11 -8.64
CA ILE A 598 24.46 13.55 -9.38
C ILE A 598 25.53 14.62 -9.60
N LYS A 599 25.12 15.85 -9.95
CA LYS A 599 26.07 16.97 -10.16
C LYS A 599 26.80 17.34 -8.88
N LYS A 600 26.17 17.21 -7.72
CA LYS A 600 26.79 17.46 -6.42
C LYS A 600 27.78 16.35 -6.03
N GLU A 601 27.51 15.10 -6.40
CA GLU A 601 28.35 13.94 -6.13
C GLU A 601 29.57 13.82 -7.09
N LYS A 602 29.53 14.48 -8.29
CA LYS A 602 30.67 14.59 -9.25
C LYS A 602 31.77 15.46 -8.71
#